data_0cbbca3e27b7f89ea5d121a9248cdcf3
#
_entry.id   0cbbca3e27b7f89ea5d121a9248cdcf3
#
_cell.length_a   1.000
_cell.length_b   1.000
_cell.length_c   1.000
_cell.angle_alpha   90.00
_cell.angle_beta   90.00
_cell.angle_gamma   90.00
#
_symmetry.space_group_name_H-M   'P 1'
#
loop_
_entity.id
_entity.type
_entity.pdbx_description
1 polymer ?
#
loop_
_entity_poly.entity_id
_entity_poly.type
_entity_poly.pdbx_seq_one_letter_code
_entity_poly.pdbx_strand_id
1 'polypeptide(L)'
;PILAALSSAAHAATPPNTLVVAQGLDDIVSLDPAEANELSSIQTVPSLYQRLVQPDRDNPEKITPVLAESWEADAAAKTLTIKLKPDAKFASGNPLRPEDVIFSYTRAVTLNKSPAFILNVLGWDASNITSQLKKVDDHTLTLHWTADVSPAVALNILSTPIASIVDEKQVAANV
;
A
#
# COMPACT_ATOMS: atom_id res chain seq x y z
N PRO A 1 -5.82 -31.59 -59.47
CA PRO A 1 -4.88 -31.46 -58.34
C PRO A 1 -5.58 -30.83 -57.18
N ILE A 2 -5.75 -31.63 -56.13
CA ILE A 2 -6.38 -31.19 -54.86
C ILE A 2 -5.29 -30.56 -54.05
N LEU A 3 -5.38 -29.23 -53.84
CA LEU A 3 -4.53 -28.49 -52.94
C LEU A 3 -5.07 -28.74 -51.51
N ALA A 4 -4.44 -29.65 -50.78
CA ALA A 4 -4.69 -29.84 -49.36
C ALA A 4 -4.06 -28.68 -48.62
N ALA A 5 -4.87 -27.72 -48.18
CA ALA A 5 -4.44 -26.66 -47.26
C ALA A 5 -4.17 -27.29 -45.90
N LEU A 6 -2.90 -27.51 -45.57
CA LEU A 6 -2.46 -27.82 -44.21
C LEU A 6 -2.64 -26.57 -43.35
N SER A 7 -3.78 -26.43 -42.71
CA SER A 7 -3.98 -25.52 -41.61
C SER A 7 -3.23 -26.09 -40.40
N SER A 8 -1.95 -25.71 -40.26
CA SER A 8 -1.24 -25.91 -39.01
C SER A 8 -1.88 -25.01 -37.97
N ALA A 9 -2.75 -25.57 -37.15
CA ALA A 9 -3.17 -24.90 -35.91
C ALA A 9 -1.93 -24.73 -35.03
N ALA A 10 -1.39 -23.53 -35.03
CA ALA A 10 -0.35 -23.16 -34.06
C ALA A 10 -1.00 -23.13 -32.67
N HIS A 11 -0.98 -24.25 -31.98
CA HIS A 11 -1.27 -24.28 -30.57
C HIS A 11 -0.07 -23.67 -29.85
N ALA A 12 -0.15 -22.37 -29.52
CA ALA A 12 0.74 -21.76 -28.55
C ALA A 12 0.43 -22.36 -27.17
N ALA A 13 1.01 -23.50 -26.87
CA ALA A 13 0.88 -24.12 -25.57
C ALA A 13 1.60 -23.25 -24.53
N THR A 14 0.86 -22.73 -23.54
CA THR A 14 1.47 -22.06 -22.40
C THR A 14 2.38 -23.04 -21.67
N PRO A 15 3.65 -22.69 -21.38
CA PRO A 15 4.53 -23.51 -20.58
C PRO A 15 3.89 -23.91 -19.24
N PRO A 16 4.14 -25.13 -18.72
CA PRO A 16 3.45 -25.65 -17.54
C PRO A 16 3.73 -24.85 -16.23
N ASN A 17 4.76 -24.00 -16.23
CA ASN A 17 5.13 -23.12 -15.14
C ASN A 17 4.69 -21.66 -15.37
N THR A 18 3.84 -21.40 -16.37
CA THR A 18 3.41 -20.05 -16.75
C THR A 18 1.90 -19.94 -16.56
N LEU A 19 1.48 -18.96 -15.76
CA LEU A 19 0.10 -18.51 -15.67
C LEU A 19 -0.10 -17.33 -16.61
N VAL A 20 -1.00 -17.45 -17.56
CA VAL A 20 -1.41 -16.35 -18.44
C VAL A 20 -2.71 -15.76 -17.89
N VAL A 21 -2.69 -14.48 -17.53
CA VAL A 21 -3.87 -13.73 -17.10
C VAL A 21 -4.21 -12.71 -18.17
N ALA A 22 -5.40 -12.80 -18.77
CA ALA A 22 -5.93 -11.77 -19.65
C ALA A 22 -6.80 -10.81 -18.84
N GLN A 23 -6.44 -9.54 -18.83
CA GLN A 23 -7.13 -8.48 -18.08
C GLN A 23 -7.23 -7.23 -18.95
N GLY A 24 -8.40 -6.55 -18.93
CA GLY A 24 -8.53 -5.18 -19.43
C GLY A 24 -7.80 -4.23 -18.47
N LEU A 25 -7.10 -3.26 -19.03
CA LEU A 25 -6.36 -2.26 -18.27
C LEU A 25 -6.81 -0.83 -18.59
N ASP A 26 -7.90 -0.69 -19.31
CA ASP A 26 -8.43 0.58 -19.81
C ASP A 26 -9.04 1.45 -18.70
N ASP A 27 -9.29 0.88 -17.54
CA ASP A 27 -9.75 1.60 -16.35
C ASP A 27 -8.59 2.17 -15.49
N ILE A 28 -7.33 1.88 -15.80
CA ILE A 28 -6.19 2.45 -15.04
C ILE A 28 -6.09 3.94 -15.33
N VAL A 29 -6.43 4.77 -14.33
CA VAL A 29 -6.27 6.22 -14.36
C VAL A 29 -4.95 6.62 -13.72
N SER A 30 -4.61 6.00 -12.58
CA SER A 30 -3.37 6.28 -11.85
C SER A 30 -2.84 5.01 -11.19
N LEU A 31 -1.51 4.90 -11.09
CA LEU A 31 -0.82 3.91 -10.26
C LEU A 31 -0.22 4.53 -8.99
N ASP A 32 -0.47 5.81 -8.74
CA ASP A 32 -0.15 6.46 -7.47
C ASP A 32 -1.08 5.93 -6.37
N PRO A 33 -0.56 5.37 -5.27
CA PRO A 33 -1.41 4.83 -4.20
C PRO A 33 -2.40 5.85 -3.61
N ALA A 34 -2.06 7.14 -3.63
CA ALA A 34 -2.93 8.20 -3.13
C ALA A 34 -4.11 8.53 -4.06
N GLU A 35 -4.10 8.03 -5.31
CA GLU A 35 -5.12 8.31 -6.33
C GLU A 35 -5.78 7.05 -6.88
N ALA A 36 -5.08 5.91 -6.86
CA ALA A 36 -5.51 4.65 -7.44
C ALA A 36 -6.80 4.14 -6.78
N ASN A 37 -7.90 4.11 -7.52
CA ASN A 37 -9.21 3.69 -7.01
C ASN A 37 -9.95 2.74 -7.96
N GLU A 38 -9.51 2.62 -9.20
CA GLU A 38 -10.06 1.70 -10.18
C GLU A 38 -9.62 0.27 -9.89
N LEU A 39 -10.40 -0.72 -10.30
CA LEU A 39 -10.15 -2.13 -9.99
C LEU A 39 -8.75 -2.59 -10.45
N SER A 40 -8.38 -2.28 -11.71
CA SER A 40 -7.07 -2.67 -12.24
C SER A 40 -5.92 -1.92 -11.57
N SER A 41 -6.12 -0.65 -11.18
CA SER A 41 -5.16 0.12 -10.39
C SER A 41 -4.94 -0.51 -9.01
N ILE A 42 -6.02 -0.80 -8.28
CA ILE A 42 -5.97 -1.42 -6.93
C ILE A 42 -5.30 -2.79 -6.97
N GLN A 43 -5.51 -3.58 -8.03
CA GLN A 43 -4.85 -4.88 -8.21
C GLN A 43 -3.36 -4.76 -8.55
N THR A 44 -2.95 -3.68 -9.21
CA THR A 44 -1.57 -3.46 -9.67
C THR A 44 -0.70 -2.81 -8.59
N VAL A 45 -1.22 -1.85 -7.83
CA VAL A 45 -0.50 -1.10 -6.79
C VAL A 45 0.24 -2.01 -5.80
N PRO A 46 -0.32 -3.12 -5.28
CA PRO A 46 0.40 -4.02 -4.38
C PRO A 46 1.63 -4.71 -4.98
N SER A 47 1.76 -4.75 -6.30
CA SER A 47 2.95 -5.28 -6.98
C SER A 47 4.06 -4.24 -7.13
N LEU A 48 3.74 -2.95 -7.00
CA LEU A 48 4.66 -1.82 -7.16
C LEU A 48 5.13 -1.25 -5.83
N TYR A 49 4.28 -1.30 -4.80
CA TYR A 49 4.49 -0.66 -3.51
C TYR A 49 4.29 -1.62 -2.36
N GLN A 50 4.95 -1.33 -1.25
CA GLN A 50 4.78 -2.04 0.00
C GLN A 50 4.07 -1.16 1.04
N ARG A 51 3.41 -1.82 1.99
CA ARG A 51 2.71 -1.23 3.15
C ARG A 51 3.45 -1.59 4.43
N LEU A 52 3.06 -0.98 5.54
CA LEU A 52 3.60 -1.37 6.85
C LEU A 52 3.23 -2.81 7.19
N VAL A 53 1.99 -3.18 6.91
CA VAL A 53 1.38 -4.47 7.25
C VAL A 53 0.51 -4.97 6.10
N GLN A 54 0.16 -6.25 6.12
CA GLN A 54 -0.76 -6.86 5.15
C GLN A 54 -1.57 -7.98 5.80
N PRO A 55 -2.71 -8.38 5.23
CA PRO A 55 -3.38 -9.61 5.62
C PRO A 55 -2.48 -10.82 5.37
N ASP A 56 -2.53 -11.80 6.25
CA ASP A 56 -1.87 -13.08 6.04
C ASP A 56 -2.50 -13.82 4.86
N ARG A 57 -1.69 -14.48 4.05
CA ARG A 57 -2.16 -15.13 2.83
C ARG A 57 -3.11 -16.30 3.10
N ASP A 58 -2.83 -17.07 4.14
CA ASP A 58 -3.56 -18.30 4.46
C ASP A 58 -4.68 -18.03 5.48
N ASN A 59 -4.57 -16.94 6.25
CA ASN A 59 -5.57 -16.48 7.20
C ASN A 59 -5.76 -14.96 7.11
N PRO A 60 -6.62 -14.45 6.20
CA PRO A 60 -6.79 -13.01 5.97
C PRO A 60 -7.27 -12.19 7.16
N GLU A 61 -7.80 -12.82 8.20
CA GLU A 61 -8.18 -12.15 9.46
C GLU A 61 -6.94 -11.74 10.27
N LYS A 62 -5.80 -12.40 10.03
CA LYS A 62 -4.54 -12.10 10.69
C LYS A 62 -3.75 -11.08 9.88
N ILE A 63 -3.29 -10.04 10.56
CA ILE A 63 -2.37 -9.06 9.96
C ILE A 63 -0.92 -9.48 10.23
N THR A 64 -0.09 -9.39 9.19
CA THR A 64 1.34 -9.71 9.22
C THR A 64 2.20 -8.50 8.85
N PRO A 65 3.43 -8.41 9.39
CA PRO A 65 4.34 -7.30 9.10
C PRO A 65 4.92 -7.41 7.68
N VAL A 66 5.10 -6.24 7.01
CA VAL A 66 5.78 -6.09 5.71
C VAL A 66 6.97 -5.16 5.88
N LEU A 67 6.75 -3.84 5.87
CA LEU A 67 7.79 -2.83 6.16
C LEU A 67 7.95 -2.61 7.67
N ALA A 68 6.89 -2.85 8.45
CA ALA A 68 7.02 -2.95 9.89
C ALA A 68 7.83 -4.21 10.27
N GLU A 69 8.69 -4.11 11.28
CA GLU A 69 9.27 -5.25 11.99
C GLU A 69 8.28 -5.76 13.04
N SER A 70 7.68 -4.83 13.78
CA SER A 70 6.71 -5.09 14.83
C SER A 70 5.85 -3.85 15.10
N TRP A 71 4.81 -4.02 15.89
CA TRP A 71 4.00 -2.92 16.42
C TRP A 71 3.45 -3.24 17.79
N GLU A 72 3.17 -2.17 18.55
CA GLU A 72 2.46 -2.22 19.81
C GLU A 72 1.22 -1.33 19.71
N ALA A 73 0.09 -1.82 20.19
CA ALA A 73 -1.18 -1.12 20.18
C ALA A 73 -1.62 -0.72 21.59
N ASP A 74 -1.95 0.53 21.78
CA ASP A 74 -2.67 1.02 22.96
C ASP A 74 -4.07 1.43 22.53
N ALA A 75 -5.05 0.60 22.89
CA ALA A 75 -6.45 0.83 22.56
C ALA A 75 -7.05 2.03 23.32
N ALA A 76 -6.60 2.29 24.54
CA ALA A 76 -7.08 3.40 25.35
C ALA A 76 -6.55 4.74 24.85
N ALA A 77 -5.28 4.78 24.46
CA ALA A 77 -4.67 5.96 23.86
C ALA A 77 -4.96 6.09 22.36
N LYS A 78 -5.58 5.09 21.73
CA LYS A 78 -5.82 5.02 20.27
C LYS A 78 -4.52 5.21 19.48
N THR A 79 -3.47 4.48 19.84
CA THR A 79 -2.16 4.59 19.20
C THR A 79 -1.61 3.23 18.74
N LEU A 80 -0.81 3.30 17.67
CA LEU A 80 0.08 2.23 17.23
C LEU A 80 1.50 2.77 17.23
N THR A 81 2.38 2.17 18.02
CA THR A 81 3.82 2.38 17.93
C THR A 81 4.39 1.33 17.00
N ILE A 82 4.96 1.75 15.89
CA ILE A 82 5.43 0.88 14.81
C ILE A 82 6.94 0.99 14.72
N LYS A 83 7.62 -0.16 14.77
CA LYS A 83 9.04 -0.30 14.49
C LYS A 83 9.23 -0.75 13.05
N LEU A 84 9.99 -0.02 12.27
CA LEU A 84 10.31 -0.32 10.88
C LEU A 84 11.49 -1.29 10.80
N LYS A 85 11.53 -2.11 9.75
CA LYS A 85 12.69 -2.95 9.43
C LYS A 85 13.90 -2.06 9.12
N PRO A 86 15.04 -2.22 9.82
CA PRO A 86 16.18 -1.30 9.71
C PRO A 86 16.90 -1.39 8.36
N ASP A 87 16.76 -2.49 7.64
CA ASP A 87 17.41 -2.77 6.35
C ASP A 87 16.48 -2.54 5.14
N ALA A 88 15.23 -2.12 5.39
CA ALA A 88 14.28 -1.86 4.32
C ALA A 88 14.72 -0.67 3.45
N LYS A 89 14.57 -0.83 2.13
CA LYS A 89 14.96 0.17 1.12
C LYS A 89 13.91 0.24 0.02
N PHE A 90 13.79 1.43 -0.55
CA PHE A 90 13.07 1.64 -1.80
C PHE A 90 13.85 1.14 -3.01
N ALA A 91 13.19 0.98 -4.15
CA ALA A 91 13.83 0.64 -5.42
C ALA A 91 14.88 1.68 -5.87
N SER A 92 14.76 2.92 -5.42
CA SER A 92 15.76 3.99 -5.59
C SER A 92 17.08 3.73 -4.86
N GLY A 93 17.10 2.78 -3.91
CA GLY A 93 18.20 2.53 -2.98
C GLY A 93 18.16 3.37 -1.71
N ASN A 94 17.25 4.35 -1.60
CA ASN A 94 17.05 5.11 -0.37
C ASN A 94 16.57 4.21 0.77
N PRO A 95 17.08 4.36 2.01
CA PRO A 95 16.57 3.64 3.15
C PRO A 95 15.15 4.10 3.49
N LEU A 96 14.32 3.17 3.97
CA LEU A 96 13.02 3.49 4.55
C LEU A 96 13.20 4.17 5.90
N ARG A 97 12.47 5.26 6.12
CA ARG A 97 12.49 6.04 7.36
C ARG A 97 11.06 6.33 7.84
N PRO A 98 10.88 6.64 9.13
CA PRO A 98 9.60 7.12 9.64
C PRO A 98 9.03 8.32 8.88
N GLU A 99 9.89 9.22 8.38
CA GLU A 99 9.50 10.38 7.59
C GLU A 99 8.79 9.98 6.29
N ASP A 100 9.21 8.90 5.64
CA ASP A 100 8.59 8.40 4.41
C ASP A 100 7.15 7.90 4.67
N VAL A 101 6.92 7.28 5.83
CA VAL A 101 5.57 6.86 6.27
C VAL A 101 4.70 8.08 6.58
N ILE A 102 5.23 9.04 7.34
CA ILE A 102 4.53 10.29 7.68
C ILE A 102 4.19 11.06 6.41
N PHE A 103 5.13 11.19 5.49
CA PHE A 103 4.93 11.83 4.19
C PHE A 103 3.83 11.12 3.39
N SER A 104 3.89 9.80 3.27
CA SER A 104 2.94 9.03 2.46
C SER A 104 1.50 9.20 2.94
N TYR A 105 1.26 9.08 4.24
CA TYR A 105 -0.08 9.21 4.80
C TYR A 105 -0.57 10.66 4.81
N THR A 106 0.31 11.62 5.16
CA THR A 106 -0.03 13.04 5.10
C THR A 106 -0.41 13.44 3.67
N ARG A 107 0.39 13.03 2.69
CA ARG A 107 0.13 13.29 1.28
C ARG A 107 -1.20 12.69 0.83
N ALA A 108 -1.47 11.42 1.12
CA ALA A 108 -2.70 10.76 0.72
C ALA A 108 -3.95 11.45 1.31
N VAL A 109 -3.91 11.81 2.59
CA VAL A 109 -5.01 12.49 3.27
C VAL A 109 -5.17 13.94 2.77
N THR A 110 -4.06 14.65 2.54
CA THR A 110 -4.10 16.06 2.11
C THR A 110 -4.54 16.22 0.64
N LEU A 111 -4.09 15.32 -0.26
CA LEU A 111 -4.56 15.29 -1.64
C LEU A 111 -6.06 14.98 -1.73
N ASN A 112 -6.59 14.25 -0.75
CA ASN A 112 -8.00 13.93 -0.60
C ASN A 112 -8.65 13.42 -1.91
N LYS A 113 -7.92 12.58 -2.63
CA LYS A 113 -8.43 11.90 -3.82
C LYS A 113 -9.35 10.73 -3.43
N SER A 114 -9.99 10.12 -4.42
CA SER A 114 -11.03 9.11 -4.20
C SER A 114 -10.71 8.06 -3.12
N PRO A 115 -9.52 7.42 -3.04
CA PRO A 115 -9.27 6.40 -2.03
C PRO A 115 -9.01 6.96 -0.62
N ALA A 116 -8.85 8.29 -0.43
CA ALA A 116 -8.51 8.89 0.86
C ALA A 116 -9.57 8.61 1.95
N PHE A 117 -10.83 8.38 1.56
CA PHE A 117 -11.89 8.07 2.52
C PHE A 117 -11.55 6.87 3.42
N ILE A 118 -10.71 5.93 2.95
CA ILE A 118 -10.29 4.75 3.71
C ILE A 118 -9.43 5.18 4.91
N LEU A 119 -8.46 6.07 4.70
CA LEU A 119 -7.63 6.62 5.79
C LEU A 119 -8.44 7.56 6.69
N ASN A 120 -9.40 8.29 6.11
CA ASN A 120 -10.25 9.20 6.86
C ASN A 120 -11.14 8.49 7.90
N VAL A 121 -11.38 7.16 7.75
CA VAL A 121 -12.05 6.35 8.79
C VAL A 121 -11.30 6.39 10.13
N LEU A 122 -9.99 6.66 10.13
CA LEU A 122 -9.19 6.86 11.35
C LEU A 122 -9.45 8.23 12.01
N GLY A 123 -10.32 9.06 11.42
CA GLY A 123 -10.55 10.43 11.84
C GLY A 123 -9.44 11.38 11.41
N TRP A 124 -8.66 10.98 10.39
CA TRP A 124 -7.62 11.81 9.79
C TRP A 124 -8.20 12.70 8.70
N ASP A 125 -7.78 13.94 8.69
CA ASP A 125 -8.06 14.92 7.64
C ASP A 125 -6.87 15.89 7.47
N ALA A 126 -6.94 16.75 6.47
CA ALA A 126 -5.87 17.68 6.16
C ALA A 126 -5.53 18.66 7.31
N SER A 127 -6.46 18.90 8.24
CA SER A 127 -6.26 19.82 9.35
C SER A 127 -5.54 19.19 10.55
N ASN A 128 -5.60 17.86 10.69
CA ASN A 128 -5.11 17.16 11.87
C ASN A 128 -3.98 16.16 11.61
N ILE A 129 -3.86 15.61 10.39
CA ILE A 129 -2.99 14.46 10.08
C ILE A 129 -1.53 14.66 10.55
N THR A 130 -0.98 15.84 10.41
CA THR A 130 0.41 16.13 10.80
C THR A 130 0.65 16.02 12.31
N SER A 131 -0.40 16.20 13.12
CA SER A 131 -0.34 16.03 14.57
C SER A 131 -0.53 14.59 15.03
N GLN A 132 -1.12 13.74 14.16
CA GLN A 132 -1.42 12.35 14.47
C GLN A 132 -0.25 11.39 14.21
N LEU A 133 0.73 11.82 13.43
CA LEU A 133 1.88 11.02 13.03
C LEU A 133 3.15 11.61 13.63
N LYS A 134 3.90 10.80 14.40
CA LYS A 134 5.11 11.30 15.09
C LYS A 134 6.25 10.32 14.93
N LYS A 135 7.41 10.84 14.49
CA LYS A 135 8.68 10.12 14.60
C LYS A 135 9.06 10.03 16.08
N VAL A 136 9.47 8.84 16.50
CA VAL A 136 10.02 8.57 17.84
C VAL A 136 11.55 8.50 17.77
N ASP A 137 12.08 7.71 16.82
CA ASP A 137 13.51 7.58 16.52
C ASP A 137 13.71 7.27 15.03
N ASP A 138 14.90 6.85 14.63
CA ASP A 138 15.23 6.63 13.21
C ASP A 138 14.53 5.43 12.57
N HIS A 139 13.91 4.55 13.37
CA HIS A 139 13.18 3.37 12.90
C HIS A 139 11.80 3.22 13.55
N THR A 140 11.39 4.15 14.41
CA THR A 140 10.14 4.05 15.16
C THR A 140 9.27 5.28 14.95
N LEU A 141 7.98 5.04 14.72
CA LEU A 141 6.98 6.10 14.67
C LEU A 141 5.73 5.69 15.45
N THR A 142 4.97 6.69 15.88
CA THR A 142 3.66 6.51 16.50
C THR A 142 2.60 7.09 15.60
N LEU A 143 1.55 6.32 15.38
CA LEU A 143 0.33 6.72 14.70
C LEU A 143 -0.77 6.83 15.76
N HIS A 144 -1.48 7.95 15.80
CA HIS A 144 -2.65 8.16 16.63
C HIS A 144 -3.88 8.37 15.76
N TRP A 145 -5.04 7.86 16.16
CA TRP A 145 -6.31 8.10 15.47
C TRP A 145 -7.34 8.67 16.43
N THR A 146 -8.28 9.47 15.89
CA THR A 146 -9.29 10.16 16.69
C THR A 146 -10.64 9.46 16.67
N ALA A 147 -10.92 8.68 15.64
CA ALA A 147 -12.16 7.93 15.49
C ALA A 147 -12.34 6.84 16.55
N ASP A 148 -13.56 6.42 16.76
CA ASP A 148 -13.86 5.33 17.69
C ASP A 148 -13.79 3.97 16.99
N VAL A 149 -12.56 3.59 16.65
CA VAL A 149 -12.23 2.31 16.00
C VAL A 149 -11.18 1.56 16.81
N SER A 150 -11.25 0.23 16.76
CA SER A 150 -10.27 -0.63 17.45
C SER A 150 -8.92 -0.63 16.74
N PRO A 151 -7.82 -1.01 17.44
CA PRO A 151 -6.51 -1.20 16.82
C PRO A 151 -6.53 -2.20 15.66
N ALA A 152 -7.38 -3.23 15.74
CA ALA A 152 -7.52 -4.21 14.66
C ALA A 152 -8.09 -3.55 13.38
N VAL A 153 -9.08 -2.67 13.51
CA VAL A 153 -9.61 -1.89 12.39
C VAL A 153 -8.54 -0.96 11.83
N ALA A 154 -7.78 -0.27 12.69
CA ALA A 154 -6.69 0.60 12.26
C ALA A 154 -5.64 -0.20 11.45
N LEU A 155 -5.21 -1.36 11.92
CA LEU A 155 -4.28 -2.23 11.18
C LEU A 155 -4.84 -2.70 9.83
N ASN A 156 -6.14 -3.04 9.77
CA ASN A 156 -6.78 -3.40 8.50
C ASN A 156 -6.79 -2.21 7.51
N ILE A 157 -7.06 -0.99 7.97
CA ILE A 157 -6.98 0.22 7.14
C ILE A 157 -5.54 0.40 6.62
N LEU A 158 -4.54 0.25 7.48
CA LEU A 158 -3.11 0.38 7.11
C LEU A 158 -2.63 -0.77 6.20
N SER A 159 -3.41 -1.83 6.04
CA SER A 159 -3.13 -2.92 5.11
C SER A 159 -3.70 -2.71 3.69
N THR A 160 -4.43 -1.62 3.46
CA THR A 160 -5.05 -1.30 2.17
C THR A 160 -4.06 -0.65 1.18
N PRO A 161 -4.32 -0.70 -0.14
CA PRO A 161 -3.40 -0.13 -1.14
C PRO A 161 -3.08 1.35 -0.96
N ILE A 162 -4.03 2.17 -0.51
CA ILE A 162 -3.78 3.60 -0.26
C ILE A 162 -2.74 3.83 0.85
N ALA A 163 -2.59 2.88 1.77
CA ALA A 163 -1.60 2.94 2.84
C ALA A 163 -0.20 2.46 2.40
N SER A 164 0.06 2.39 1.10
CA SER A 164 1.39 2.11 0.54
C SER A 164 2.36 3.24 0.84
N ILE A 165 3.62 2.87 1.08
CA ILE A 165 4.67 3.83 1.41
C ILE A 165 5.44 4.20 0.15
N VAL A 166 5.60 5.49 -0.09
CA VAL A 166 6.36 6.05 -1.20
C VAL A 166 7.65 6.69 -0.70
N ASP A 167 8.67 6.72 -1.54
CA ASP A 167 9.94 7.40 -1.27
C ASP A 167 9.73 8.91 -1.31
N GLU A 168 9.73 9.56 -0.14
CA GLU A 168 9.54 11.01 -0.02
C GLU A 168 10.48 11.78 -0.94
N LYS A 169 11.77 11.40 -0.99
CA LYS A 169 12.79 12.11 -1.77
C LYS A 169 12.51 12.07 -3.27
N GLN A 170 11.95 10.96 -3.77
CA GLN A 170 11.62 10.82 -5.19
C GLN A 170 10.31 11.54 -5.51
N VAL A 171 9.29 11.38 -4.68
CA VAL A 171 7.96 11.96 -4.93
C VAL A 171 7.99 13.48 -4.76
N ALA A 172 8.57 14.00 -3.67
CA ALA A 172 8.64 15.45 -3.41
C ALA A 172 9.48 16.21 -4.45
N ALA A 173 10.44 15.55 -5.11
CA ALA A 173 11.24 16.16 -6.16
C ALA A 173 10.48 16.28 -7.51
N ASN A 174 9.35 15.61 -7.67
CA ASN A 174 8.59 15.51 -8.92
C ASN A 174 7.14 16.05 -8.82
N VAL A 175 6.84 16.80 -7.76
CA VAL A 175 5.52 17.42 -7.51
C VAL A 175 5.56 18.91 -7.82
#